data_644b72a9665fd9ef6f6e3eb1022555e1
#
_entry.id   644b72a9665fd9ef6f6e3eb1022555e1
#
_cell.length_a   1.000
_cell.length_b   1.000
_cell.length_c   1.000
_cell.angle_alpha   90.00
_cell.angle_beta   90.00
_cell.angle_gamma   90.00
#
_symmetry.space_group_name_H-M   'P 1'
#
loop_
_entity.id
_entity.type
_entity.pdbx_description
1 polymer ?
#
loop_
_entity_poly.entity_id
_entity_poly.type
_entity_poly.pdbx_seq_one_letter_code
_entity_poly.pdbx_strand_id
1 'polypeptide(L)'
;MQLTNPSPSLHNEDLAPATERKWGAFSIFNVWTSDVHSLWGYYLAASLFLLCGSFVNFVIAIGAGSLVIFVLMSMVGNAGVRTGVPFPVLARASFGTFGANAPALVRAIVACFWYGAQTSAASGAIVALLIRSPGMLEFHTNSHLLGHSTLEVICYFIVWSLQLLIIQRGMETVRKFQDWAGPAVWIAMLMLAIYLVIKAGTFSFGAEIPQDVLLKATADAGVPGVPGSAAALAAVAATWITYFAALYLNFCDFSRYATSEAALRKGNLWGLPINLLAFCLVAGITTTAAFTVYGEVLLHPEQISAKFDSWFLAALAALTFAVATLGINVVANFVSPAFDFANVFPRHISFKRGGYIAAAIALVLYPWAPWETGAAHFVNFIGSTMGPIFGIMMVDYYLIRHGKLDVNALYQENGEFRFEGGWHTKAFIALGIGMVFSSILPTFTTILPAWWGTYGWFFGVGIGGGVYFLLRMGAK
;
A
#
# COMPACT_ATOMS: atom_id res chain seq x y z
N MET A 1 -20.25 -13.16 -16.65
CA MET A 1 -20.11 -14.63 -16.69
C MET A 1 -20.96 -15.19 -15.57
N GLN A 2 -21.86 -16.13 -15.84
CA GLN A 2 -22.63 -16.82 -14.81
C GLN A 2 -21.86 -18.07 -14.36
N LEU A 3 -21.76 -18.29 -13.05
CA LEU A 3 -21.16 -19.49 -12.50
C LEU A 3 -22.13 -20.68 -12.60
N THR A 4 -21.59 -21.87 -12.87
CA THR A 4 -22.37 -23.10 -12.94
C THR A 4 -22.18 -23.87 -11.62
N ASN A 5 -23.26 -23.99 -10.82
CA ASN A 5 -23.28 -24.74 -9.56
C ASN A 5 -22.08 -24.46 -8.62
N PRO A 6 -21.84 -23.22 -8.19
CA PRO A 6 -20.74 -22.92 -7.30
C PRO A 6 -20.94 -23.58 -5.93
N SER A 7 -19.86 -24.11 -5.35
CA SER A 7 -19.89 -24.72 -4.00
C SER A 7 -20.14 -23.63 -2.94
N PRO A 8 -21.13 -23.80 -2.03
CA PRO A 8 -21.47 -22.78 -1.03
C PRO A 8 -20.32 -22.44 -0.06
N SER A 9 -19.34 -23.32 0.10
CA SER A 9 -18.12 -23.12 0.91
C SER A 9 -17.08 -22.22 0.21
N LEU A 10 -17.23 -21.96 -1.09
CA LEU A 10 -16.30 -21.20 -1.91
C LEU A 10 -16.95 -19.97 -2.54
N HIS A 11 -18.22 -19.72 -2.31
CA HIS A 11 -18.98 -18.71 -3.02
C HIS A 11 -19.87 -17.89 -2.08
N ASN A 12 -19.92 -16.60 -2.33
CA ASN A 12 -20.99 -15.67 -2.00
C ASN A 12 -21.06 -14.59 -3.10
N GLU A 13 -22.07 -13.72 -3.03
CA GLU A 13 -22.28 -12.68 -4.08
C GLU A 13 -21.08 -11.72 -4.21
N ASP A 14 -20.41 -11.40 -3.12
CA ASP A 14 -19.27 -10.47 -3.10
C ASP A 14 -18.02 -11.06 -3.79
N LEU A 15 -17.85 -12.39 -3.69
CA LEU A 15 -16.73 -13.12 -4.30
C LEU A 15 -17.00 -13.51 -5.75
N ALA A 16 -18.23 -13.42 -6.22
CA ALA A 16 -18.61 -13.76 -7.59
C ALA A 16 -17.83 -12.93 -8.63
N PRO A 17 -17.63 -13.45 -9.86
CA PRO A 17 -17.04 -12.67 -10.92
C PRO A 17 -17.84 -11.39 -11.20
N ALA A 18 -17.16 -10.26 -11.36
CA ALA A 18 -17.79 -8.98 -11.62
C ALA A 18 -18.59 -9.05 -12.95
N THR A 19 -19.90 -8.85 -12.87
CA THR A 19 -20.81 -8.81 -14.02
C THR A 19 -20.89 -7.41 -14.60
N GLU A 20 -20.84 -6.38 -13.77
CA GLU A 20 -20.84 -4.98 -14.17
C GLU A 20 -19.41 -4.42 -14.21
N ARG A 21 -19.00 -3.98 -15.40
CA ARG A 21 -17.66 -3.42 -15.64
C ARG A 21 -17.82 -1.97 -16.09
N LYS A 22 -17.77 -1.05 -15.14
CA LYS A 22 -18.03 0.39 -15.34
C LYS A 22 -16.80 1.27 -15.16
N TRP A 23 -15.66 0.70 -14.74
CA TRP A 23 -14.47 1.50 -14.43
C TRP A 23 -13.67 1.77 -15.70
N GLY A 24 -13.76 3.00 -16.20
CA GLY A 24 -12.94 3.48 -17.32
C GLY A 24 -11.51 3.80 -16.87
N ALA A 25 -10.69 4.27 -17.82
CA ALA A 25 -9.31 4.68 -17.54
C ALA A 25 -9.21 5.77 -16.46
N PHE A 26 -10.17 6.68 -16.38
CA PHE A 26 -10.22 7.73 -15.38
C PHE A 26 -10.44 7.16 -13.97
N SER A 27 -11.38 6.22 -13.80
CA SER A 27 -11.59 5.60 -12.48
C SER A 27 -10.39 4.77 -12.04
N ILE A 28 -9.73 4.05 -12.96
CA ILE A 28 -8.47 3.33 -12.66
C ILE A 28 -7.36 4.31 -12.29
N PHE A 29 -7.22 5.44 -12.99
CA PHE A 29 -6.29 6.51 -12.62
C PHE A 29 -6.57 7.04 -11.21
N ASN A 30 -7.83 7.26 -10.85
CA ASN A 30 -8.21 7.77 -9.53
C ASN A 30 -8.03 6.76 -8.39
N VAL A 31 -8.02 5.45 -8.66
CA VAL A 31 -7.53 4.46 -7.67
C VAL A 31 -6.11 4.85 -7.23
N TRP A 32 -5.23 5.14 -8.18
CA TRP A 32 -3.83 5.49 -7.90
C TRP A 32 -3.69 6.89 -7.30
N THR A 33 -4.47 7.87 -7.75
CA THR A 33 -4.42 9.21 -7.12
C THR A 33 -4.88 9.18 -5.67
N SER A 34 -5.79 8.28 -5.32
CA SER A 34 -6.24 8.11 -3.94
C SER A 34 -5.27 7.26 -3.11
N ASP A 35 -4.60 6.27 -3.72
CA ASP A 35 -3.71 5.35 -3.03
C ASP A 35 -2.33 5.95 -2.74
N VAL A 36 -1.80 6.71 -3.69
CA VAL A 36 -0.44 7.29 -3.59
C VAL A 36 -0.38 8.47 -2.62
N HIS A 37 -1.39 9.34 -2.62
CA HIS A 37 -1.40 10.61 -1.90
C HIS A 37 -1.76 10.45 -0.42
N SER A 38 -1.00 9.65 0.30
CA SER A 38 -1.14 9.50 1.74
C SER A 38 -0.07 10.27 2.50
N LEU A 39 -0.32 10.55 3.77
CA LEU A 39 0.69 11.10 4.68
C LEU A 39 1.91 10.16 4.78
N TRP A 40 1.68 8.84 4.86
CA TRP A 40 2.74 7.84 4.86
C TRP A 40 3.51 7.78 3.55
N GLY A 41 2.82 7.87 2.41
CA GLY A 41 3.46 7.96 1.09
C GLY A 41 4.34 9.20 0.96
N TYR A 42 3.86 10.35 1.47
CA TYR A 42 4.66 11.57 1.52
C TYR A 42 5.90 11.42 2.39
N TYR A 43 5.75 10.92 3.62
CA TYR A 43 6.86 10.67 4.53
C TYR A 43 7.91 9.75 3.89
N LEU A 44 7.48 8.66 3.26
CA LEU A 44 8.39 7.76 2.56
C LEU A 44 9.08 8.47 1.39
N ALA A 45 8.36 9.20 0.54
CA ALA A 45 8.93 9.92 -0.60
C ALA A 45 9.94 10.97 -0.14
N ALA A 46 9.62 11.76 0.90
CA ALA A 46 10.52 12.75 1.48
C ALA A 46 11.78 12.10 2.09
N SER A 47 11.64 10.98 2.79
CA SER A 47 12.76 10.21 3.34
C SER A 47 13.67 9.66 2.24
N LEU A 48 13.08 9.07 1.19
CA LEU A 48 13.82 8.53 0.05
C LEU A 48 14.52 9.64 -0.77
N PHE A 49 13.94 10.85 -0.81
CA PHE A 49 14.56 12.01 -1.45
C PHE A 49 15.93 12.35 -0.83
N LEU A 50 16.01 12.35 0.50
CA LEU A 50 17.27 12.61 1.22
C LEU A 50 18.35 11.59 0.87
N LEU A 51 18.00 10.33 0.61
CA LEU A 51 18.94 9.26 0.28
C LEU A 51 19.55 9.40 -1.13
N CYS A 52 18.91 10.17 -2.00
CA CYS A 52 19.35 10.32 -3.39
C CYS A 52 20.49 11.33 -3.59
N GLY A 53 20.73 12.22 -2.61
CA GLY A 53 21.79 13.22 -2.65
C GLY A 53 21.66 14.28 -3.75
N SER A 54 20.75 14.10 -4.70
CA SER A 54 20.41 15.10 -5.72
C SER A 54 19.03 14.85 -6.30
N PHE A 55 18.41 15.91 -6.84
CA PHE A 55 17.13 15.82 -7.51
C PHE A 55 17.16 14.89 -8.74
N VAL A 56 18.20 14.95 -9.55
CA VAL A 56 18.34 14.10 -10.74
C VAL A 56 18.37 12.62 -10.36
N ASN A 57 19.15 12.28 -9.36
CA ASN A 57 19.20 10.92 -8.82
C ASN A 57 17.86 10.44 -8.32
N PHE A 58 17.12 11.31 -7.64
CA PHE A 58 15.77 11.01 -7.14
C PHE A 58 14.80 10.73 -8.29
N VAL A 59 14.79 11.58 -9.32
CA VAL A 59 13.96 11.36 -10.53
C VAL A 59 14.29 10.02 -11.19
N ILE A 60 15.57 9.68 -11.30
CA ILE A 60 16.02 8.42 -11.91
C ILE A 60 15.56 7.22 -11.07
N ALA A 61 15.82 7.22 -9.77
CA ALA A 61 15.50 6.10 -8.89
C ALA A 61 13.98 5.86 -8.78
N ILE A 62 13.21 6.93 -8.54
CA ILE A 62 11.75 6.86 -8.44
C ILE A 62 11.11 6.57 -9.79
N GLY A 63 11.59 7.19 -10.86
CA GLY A 63 11.11 6.95 -12.23
C GLY A 63 11.28 5.50 -12.66
N ALA A 64 12.48 4.94 -12.45
CA ALA A 64 12.77 3.54 -12.73
C ALA A 64 11.89 2.61 -11.86
N GLY A 65 11.79 2.88 -10.55
CA GLY A 65 10.92 2.13 -9.65
C GLY A 65 9.45 2.18 -10.09
N SER A 66 8.94 3.35 -10.46
CA SER A 66 7.55 3.53 -10.89
C SER A 66 7.22 2.82 -12.21
N LEU A 67 8.18 2.70 -13.12
CA LEU A 67 8.03 1.88 -14.34
C LEU A 67 7.92 0.38 -14.00
N VAL A 68 8.73 -0.11 -13.08
CA VAL A 68 8.63 -1.50 -12.60
C VAL A 68 7.27 -1.73 -11.93
N ILE A 69 6.83 -0.81 -11.07
CA ILE A 69 5.50 -0.86 -10.44
C ILE A 69 4.39 -0.96 -11.49
N PHE A 70 4.45 -0.15 -12.54
CA PHE A 70 3.48 -0.17 -13.63
C PHE A 70 3.40 -1.55 -14.32
N VAL A 71 4.54 -2.18 -14.59
CA VAL A 71 4.59 -3.52 -15.21
C VAL A 71 3.96 -4.56 -14.30
N LEU A 72 4.42 -4.66 -13.06
CA LEU A 72 3.97 -5.65 -12.09
C LEU A 72 2.49 -5.50 -11.78
N MET A 73 2.02 -4.26 -11.60
CA MET A 73 0.63 -3.96 -11.33
C MET A 73 -0.28 -4.28 -12.53
N SER A 74 0.22 -4.04 -13.74
CA SER A 74 -0.50 -4.36 -14.96
C SER A 74 -0.61 -5.88 -15.18
N MET A 75 0.36 -6.67 -14.72
CA MET A 75 0.26 -8.15 -14.77
C MET A 75 -0.94 -8.64 -13.94
N VAL A 76 -1.03 -8.24 -12.68
CA VAL A 76 -2.16 -8.63 -11.82
C VAL A 76 -3.47 -8.02 -12.30
N GLY A 77 -3.43 -6.76 -12.71
CA GLY A 77 -4.59 -6.06 -13.24
C GLY A 77 -5.20 -6.75 -14.45
N ASN A 78 -4.38 -7.24 -15.38
CA ASN A 78 -4.85 -7.99 -16.55
C ASN A 78 -5.51 -9.32 -16.14
N ALA A 79 -4.96 -10.04 -15.15
CA ALA A 79 -5.61 -11.23 -14.63
C ALA A 79 -6.99 -10.90 -14.06
N GLY A 80 -7.14 -9.80 -13.29
CA GLY A 80 -8.41 -9.33 -12.76
C GLY A 80 -9.42 -8.95 -13.85
N VAL A 81 -9.00 -8.24 -14.91
CA VAL A 81 -9.88 -7.90 -16.04
C VAL A 81 -10.36 -9.15 -16.77
N ARG A 82 -9.49 -10.12 -17.01
CA ARG A 82 -9.83 -11.35 -17.76
C ARG A 82 -10.75 -12.27 -16.97
N THR A 83 -10.50 -12.43 -15.67
CA THR A 83 -11.25 -13.38 -14.85
C THR A 83 -12.45 -12.77 -14.16
N GLY A 84 -12.40 -11.49 -13.84
CA GLY A 84 -13.45 -10.78 -13.09
C GLY A 84 -13.49 -11.11 -11.61
N VAL A 85 -12.52 -11.88 -11.06
CA VAL A 85 -12.54 -12.34 -9.67
C VAL A 85 -11.63 -11.51 -8.77
N PRO A 86 -11.92 -11.44 -7.44
CA PRO A 86 -11.05 -10.78 -6.48
C PRO A 86 -9.82 -11.63 -6.15
N PHE A 87 -8.83 -11.01 -5.50
CA PHE A 87 -7.54 -11.63 -5.16
C PHE A 87 -7.66 -12.99 -4.47
N PRO A 88 -8.43 -13.16 -3.37
CA PRO A 88 -8.45 -14.44 -2.69
C PRO A 88 -9.02 -15.57 -3.55
N VAL A 89 -9.91 -15.25 -4.50
CA VAL A 89 -10.43 -16.23 -5.47
C VAL A 89 -9.39 -16.53 -6.56
N LEU A 90 -8.69 -15.50 -7.07
CA LEU A 90 -7.62 -15.70 -8.04
C LEU A 90 -6.50 -16.59 -7.46
N ALA A 91 -6.16 -16.41 -6.18
CA ALA A 91 -5.15 -17.19 -5.48
C ALA A 91 -5.47 -18.69 -5.40
N ARG A 92 -6.75 -19.11 -5.51
CA ARG A 92 -7.16 -20.52 -5.51
C ARG A 92 -6.50 -21.30 -6.64
N ALA A 93 -6.24 -20.67 -7.78
CA ALA A 93 -5.57 -21.32 -8.91
C ALA A 93 -4.17 -21.84 -8.54
N SER A 94 -3.45 -21.09 -7.71
CA SER A 94 -2.08 -21.38 -7.33
C SER A 94 -1.98 -22.17 -6.03
N PHE A 95 -2.81 -21.84 -5.02
CA PHE A 95 -2.70 -22.36 -3.65
C PHE A 95 -3.74 -23.45 -3.31
N GLY A 96 -4.75 -23.64 -4.16
CA GLY A 96 -5.87 -24.54 -3.90
C GLY A 96 -7.09 -23.82 -3.34
N THR A 97 -8.25 -24.48 -3.41
CA THR A 97 -9.55 -23.88 -3.05
C THR A 97 -9.61 -23.38 -1.60
N PHE A 98 -9.04 -24.13 -0.65
CA PHE A 98 -8.94 -23.73 0.75
C PHE A 98 -7.57 -23.14 1.09
N GLY A 99 -6.51 -23.58 0.42
CA GLY A 99 -5.16 -23.08 0.61
C GLY A 99 -5.02 -21.59 0.31
N ALA A 100 -5.83 -21.03 -0.58
CA ALA A 100 -5.89 -19.60 -0.86
C ALA A 100 -6.22 -18.72 0.36
N ASN A 101 -6.81 -19.30 1.42
CA ASN A 101 -7.04 -18.58 2.66
C ASN A 101 -5.74 -18.15 3.36
N ALA A 102 -4.63 -18.87 3.19
CA ALA A 102 -3.36 -18.48 3.81
C ALA A 102 -2.79 -17.17 3.20
N PRO A 103 -2.57 -17.03 1.89
CA PRO A 103 -2.17 -15.75 1.30
C PRO A 103 -3.19 -14.63 1.51
N ALA A 104 -4.51 -14.94 1.51
CA ALA A 104 -5.56 -13.97 1.82
C ALA A 104 -5.42 -13.44 3.25
N LEU A 105 -5.23 -14.29 4.26
CA LEU A 105 -5.05 -13.86 5.64
C LEU A 105 -3.75 -13.07 5.85
N VAL A 106 -2.64 -13.47 5.21
CA VAL A 106 -1.39 -12.67 5.25
C VAL A 106 -1.65 -11.27 4.71
N ARG A 107 -2.32 -11.15 3.56
CA ARG A 107 -2.67 -9.85 2.98
C ARG A 107 -3.64 -9.06 3.87
N ALA A 108 -4.65 -9.72 4.44
CA ALA A 108 -5.62 -9.08 5.33
C ALA A 108 -4.96 -8.51 6.59
N ILE A 109 -4.06 -9.26 7.24
CA ILE A 109 -3.33 -8.80 8.43
C ILE A 109 -2.47 -7.58 8.09
N VAL A 110 -1.73 -7.63 6.98
CA VAL A 110 -0.93 -6.49 6.50
C VAL A 110 -1.82 -5.27 6.23
N ALA A 111 -3.00 -5.46 5.64
CA ALA A 111 -3.94 -4.36 5.42
C ALA A 111 -4.49 -3.78 6.72
N CYS A 112 -4.84 -4.62 7.71
CA CYS A 112 -5.28 -4.16 9.02
C CYS A 112 -4.21 -3.32 9.72
N PHE A 113 -2.94 -3.70 9.58
CA PHE A 113 -1.81 -2.95 10.10
C PHE A 113 -1.70 -1.57 9.42
N TRP A 114 -1.70 -1.53 8.09
CA TRP A 114 -1.71 -0.27 7.34
C TRP A 114 -2.94 0.59 7.61
N TYR A 115 -4.11 -0.05 7.83
CA TYR A 115 -5.32 0.67 8.22
C TYR A 115 -5.12 1.45 9.53
N GLY A 116 -4.52 0.81 10.53
CA GLY A 116 -4.16 1.45 11.80
C GLY A 116 -3.16 2.58 11.61
N ALA A 117 -2.06 2.35 10.85
CA ALA A 117 -1.02 3.33 10.58
C ALA A 117 -1.55 4.59 9.90
N GLN A 118 -2.32 4.42 8.85
CA GLN A 118 -2.92 5.53 8.12
C GLN A 118 -3.96 6.28 8.95
N THR A 119 -4.75 5.56 9.76
CA THR A 119 -5.71 6.21 10.69
C THR A 119 -4.97 7.03 11.74
N SER A 120 -3.84 6.53 12.27
CA SER A 120 -2.99 7.25 13.21
C SER A 120 -2.44 8.53 12.57
N ALA A 121 -1.89 8.47 11.36
CA ALA A 121 -1.38 9.63 10.65
C ALA A 121 -2.47 10.70 10.41
N ALA A 122 -3.68 10.28 9.99
CA ALA A 122 -4.79 11.20 9.79
C ALA A 122 -5.25 11.85 11.10
N SER A 123 -5.30 11.08 12.19
CA SER A 123 -5.64 11.63 13.52
C SER A 123 -4.58 12.58 14.03
N GLY A 124 -3.30 12.30 13.80
CA GLY A 124 -2.17 13.16 14.12
C GLY A 124 -2.27 14.55 13.47
N ALA A 125 -2.71 14.60 12.20
CA ALA A 125 -2.96 15.90 11.53
C ALA A 125 -4.06 16.72 12.22
N ILE A 126 -5.10 16.07 12.74
CA ILE A 126 -6.17 16.73 13.52
C ILE A 126 -5.65 17.17 14.89
N VAL A 127 -4.89 16.31 15.57
CA VAL A 127 -4.25 16.63 16.86
C VAL A 127 -3.34 17.85 16.70
N ALA A 128 -2.46 17.86 15.68
CA ALA A 128 -1.56 18.99 15.39
C ALA A 128 -2.31 20.33 15.21
N LEU A 129 -3.52 20.30 14.67
CA LEU A 129 -4.38 21.47 14.59
C LEU A 129 -4.95 21.86 15.96
N LEU A 130 -5.47 20.89 16.73
CA LEU A 130 -6.15 21.15 18.00
C LEU A 130 -5.22 21.68 19.10
N ILE A 131 -3.99 21.14 19.20
CA ILE A 131 -2.99 21.56 20.20
C ILE A 131 -2.47 22.99 20.00
N ARG A 132 -2.86 23.68 18.93
CA ARG A 132 -2.62 25.12 18.78
C ARG A 132 -3.42 25.94 19.80
N SER A 133 -4.50 25.38 20.34
CA SER A 133 -5.22 25.96 21.47
C SER A 133 -4.53 25.56 22.80
N PRO A 134 -4.22 26.55 23.69
CA PRO A 134 -3.54 26.23 24.95
C PRO A 134 -4.25 25.18 25.80
N GLY A 135 -5.58 25.21 25.89
CA GLY A 135 -6.36 24.22 26.64
C GLY A 135 -6.29 22.80 26.04
N MET A 136 -6.26 22.68 24.70
CA MET A 136 -6.07 21.38 24.05
C MET A 136 -4.63 20.87 24.17
N LEU A 137 -3.65 21.75 24.15
CA LEU A 137 -2.25 21.38 24.41
C LEU A 137 -2.09 20.87 25.84
N GLU A 138 -2.67 21.53 26.84
CA GLU A 138 -2.67 21.06 28.22
C GLU A 138 -3.35 19.71 28.38
N PHE A 139 -4.52 19.52 27.75
CA PHE A 139 -5.22 18.22 27.73
C PHE A 139 -4.38 17.13 27.06
N HIS A 140 -3.75 17.43 25.93
CA HIS A 140 -2.86 16.51 25.22
C HIS A 140 -1.67 16.07 26.08
N THR A 141 -1.06 17.01 26.82
CA THR A 141 0.14 16.75 27.59
C THR A 141 -0.15 16.03 28.91
N ASN A 142 -1.30 16.31 29.54
CA ASN A 142 -1.61 15.85 30.90
C ASN A 142 -2.54 14.65 30.99
N SER A 143 -3.22 14.28 29.88
CA SER A 143 -4.16 13.17 29.89
C SER A 143 -3.71 12.06 28.96
N HIS A 144 -3.52 10.85 29.51
CA HIS A 144 -3.03 9.69 28.74
C HIS A 144 -3.96 8.47 28.89
N LEU A 145 -4.10 7.73 27.80
CA LEU A 145 -4.86 6.50 27.71
C LEU A 145 -4.12 5.50 26.80
N LEU A 146 -3.90 4.27 27.27
CA LEU A 146 -3.21 3.19 26.53
C LEU A 146 -1.80 3.56 26.03
N GLY A 147 -1.10 4.42 26.75
CA GLY A 147 0.27 4.88 26.36
C GLY A 147 0.30 6.05 25.38
N HIS A 148 -0.85 6.52 24.94
CA HIS A 148 -1.02 7.68 24.06
C HIS A 148 -1.71 8.83 24.78
N SER A 149 -1.61 10.05 24.22
CA SER A 149 -2.46 11.14 24.68
C SER A 149 -3.95 10.80 24.51
N THR A 150 -4.77 11.13 25.50
CA THR A 150 -6.23 10.92 25.38
C THR A 150 -6.82 11.65 24.18
N LEU A 151 -6.29 12.80 23.81
CA LEU A 151 -6.69 13.54 22.62
C LEU A 151 -6.37 12.75 21.33
N GLU A 152 -5.20 12.12 21.25
CA GLU A 152 -4.83 11.24 20.12
C GLU A 152 -5.82 10.07 19.99
N VAL A 153 -6.12 9.40 21.08
CA VAL A 153 -7.08 8.28 21.08
C VAL A 153 -8.47 8.73 20.63
N ILE A 154 -8.95 9.88 21.09
CA ILE A 154 -10.26 10.44 20.68
C ILE A 154 -10.25 10.74 19.18
N CYS A 155 -9.21 11.43 18.68
CA CYS A 155 -9.09 11.77 17.25
C CYS A 155 -8.99 10.52 16.39
N TYR A 156 -8.22 9.52 16.83
CA TYR A 156 -8.13 8.22 16.16
C TYR A 156 -9.51 7.56 16.03
N PHE A 157 -10.28 7.52 17.13
CA PHE A 157 -11.58 6.90 17.14
C PHE A 157 -12.60 7.62 16.24
N ILE A 158 -12.52 8.96 16.17
CA ILE A 158 -13.34 9.76 15.25
C ILE A 158 -13.01 9.42 13.79
N VAL A 159 -11.73 9.44 13.40
CA VAL A 159 -11.30 9.12 12.04
C VAL A 159 -11.67 7.68 11.67
N TRP A 160 -11.42 6.73 12.56
CA TRP A 160 -11.80 5.33 12.41
C TRP A 160 -13.30 5.15 12.17
N SER A 161 -14.14 5.84 12.94
CA SER A 161 -15.61 5.80 12.81
C SER A 161 -16.10 6.36 11.48
N LEU A 162 -15.50 7.47 11.02
CA LEU A 162 -15.84 8.09 9.73
C LEU A 162 -15.54 7.13 8.56
N GLN A 163 -14.45 6.39 8.63
CA GLN A 163 -14.12 5.37 7.62
C GLN A 163 -15.19 4.28 7.54
N LEU A 164 -15.67 3.79 8.67
CA LEU A 164 -16.76 2.79 8.69
C LEU A 164 -18.04 3.30 7.99
N LEU A 165 -18.38 4.57 8.16
CA LEU A 165 -19.56 5.16 7.51
C LEU A 165 -19.45 5.18 5.98
N ILE A 166 -18.26 5.45 5.45
CA ILE A 166 -18.03 5.48 3.98
C ILE A 166 -18.23 4.09 3.38
N ILE A 167 -17.76 3.07 4.06
CA ILE A 167 -17.66 1.71 3.55
C ILE A 167 -19.00 0.97 3.51
N GLN A 168 -19.92 1.30 4.41
CA GLN A 168 -21.24 0.65 4.50
C GLN A 168 -22.04 0.66 3.19
N ARG A 169 -21.70 1.55 2.26
CA ARG A 169 -22.44 1.79 1.01
C ARG A 169 -21.91 1.03 -0.22
N GLY A 170 -20.85 0.21 -0.09
CA GLY A 170 -20.33 -0.67 -1.14
C GLY A 170 -19.40 0.00 -2.16
N MET A 171 -18.90 -0.82 -3.12
CA MET A 171 -17.82 -0.46 -4.06
C MET A 171 -18.12 0.75 -4.98
N GLU A 172 -19.37 0.98 -5.35
CA GLU A 172 -19.73 2.14 -6.19
C GLU A 172 -19.57 3.47 -5.41
N THR A 173 -19.81 3.46 -4.09
CA THR A 173 -19.55 4.62 -3.23
C THR A 173 -18.06 4.86 -3.05
N VAL A 174 -17.29 3.79 -2.91
CA VAL A 174 -15.82 3.84 -2.90
C VAL A 174 -15.32 4.51 -4.18
N ARG A 175 -15.77 4.06 -5.36
CA ARG A 175 -15.41 4.66 -6.65
C ARG A 175 -15.71 6.15 -6.71
N LYS A 176 -16.95 6.56 -6.38
CA LYS A 176 -17.35 7.97 -6.40
C LYS A 176 -16.53 8.83 -5.44
N PHE A 177 -16.23 8.28 -4.28
CA PHE A 177 -15.38 8.96 -3.31
C PHE A 177 -13.96 9.19 -3.86
N GLN A 178 -13.36 8.17 -4.50
CA GLN A 178 -12.04 8.27 -5.14
C GLN A 178 -12.01 9.25 -6.30
N ASP A 179 -13.04 9.23 -7.15
CA ASP A 179 -13.13 10.13 -8.31
C ASP A 179 -13.13 11.62 -7.89
N TRP A 180 -13.50 11.91 -6.65
CA TRP A 180 -13.46 13.26 -6.04
C TRP A 180 -12.22 13.48 -5.18
N ALA A 181 -11.88 12.54 -4.29
CA ALA A 181 -10.82 12.72 -3.30
C ALA A 181 -9.43 12.85 -3.94
N GLY A 182 -9.14 12.07 -4.98
CA GLY A 182 -7.86 12.13 -5.68
C GLY A 182 -7.51 13.53 -6.21
N PRO A 183 -8.35 14.16 -7.03
CA PRO A 183 -8.12 15.53 -7.48
C PRO A 183 -8.04 16.56 -6.34
N ALA A 184 -8.86 16.43 -5.29
CA ALA A 184 -8.85 17.34 -4.15
C ALA A 184 -7.52 17.31 -3.41
N VAL A 185 -6.96 16.12 -3.20
CA VAL A 185 -5.64 15.94 -2.55
C VAL A 185 -4.52 16.55 -3.40
N TRP A 186 -4.54 16.32 -4.72
CA TRP A 186 -3.58 16.94 -5.63
C TRP A 186 -3.57 18.47 -5.53
N ILE A 187 -4.75 19.09 -5.54
CA ILE A 187 -4.90 20.56 -5.42
C ILE A 187 -4.26 21.03 -4.11
N ALA A 188 -4.55 20.36 -3.00
CA ALA A 188 -4.03 20.78 -1.70
C ALA A 188 -2.51 20.58 -1.57
N MET A 189 -1.96 19.48 -2.06
CA MET A 189 -0.51 19.26 -2.04
C MET A 189 0.23 20.27 -2.93
N LEU A 190 -0.31 20.59 -4.10
CA LEU A 190 0.25 21.63 -4.96
C LEU A 190 0.17 23.02 -4.30
N MET A 191 -0.94 23.34 -3.65
CA MET A 191 -1.07 24.62 -2.89
C MET A 191 -0.04 24.69 -1.77
N LEU A 192 0.19 23.60 -1.03
CA LEU A 192 1.21 23.54 0.02
C LEU A 192 2.61 23.76 -0.56
N ALA A 193 2.96 23.06 -1.64
CA ALA A 193 4.25 23.21 -2.30
C ALA A 193 4.48 24.65 -2.81
N ILE A 194 3.49 25.23 -3.51
CA ILE A 194 3.53 26.60 -4.04
C ILE A 194 3.68 27.60 -2.90
N TYR A 195 2.91 27.47 -1.83
CA TYR A 195 2.99 28.35 -0.66
C TYR A 195 4.40 28.35 -0.06
N LEU A 196 5.00 27.18 0.14
CA LEU A 196 6.34 27.07 0.71
C LEU A 196 7.42 27.59 -0.23
N VAL A 197 7.33 27.33 -1.54
CA VAL A 197 8.28 27.87 -2.54
C VAL A 197 8.22 29.40 -2.57
N ILE A 198 7.03 29.99 -2.55
CA ILE A 198 6.88 31.45 -2.48
C ILE A 198 7.48 31.99 -1.18
N LYS A 199 7.21 31.35 -0.02
CA LYS A 199 7.74 31.77 1.28
C LYS A 199 9.26 31.60 1.37
N ALA A 200 9.82 30.58 0.73
CA ALA A 200 11.27 30.36 0.63
C ALA A 200 11.98 31.42 -0.27
N GLY A 201 11.23 32.05 -1.17
CA GLY A 201 11.77 33.02 -2.14
C GLY A 201 12.70 32.41 -3.18
N THR A 202 12.86 31.10 -3.17
CA THR A 202 13.73 30.34 -4.11
C THR A 202 13.06 29.01 -4.44
N PHE A 203 13.35 28.53 -5.66
CA PHE A 203 12.97 27.20 -6.09
C PHE A 203 14.21 26.33 -6.11
N SER A 204 14.32 25.46 -5.13
CA SER A 204 15.46 24.57 -4.96
C SER A 204 15.04 23.10 -4.90
N PHE A 205 15.98 22.25 -5.31
CA PHE A 205 15.81 20.79 -5.34
C PHE A 205 16.80 20.09 -4.39
N GLY A 206 16.92 20.57 -3.15
CA GLY A 206 17.68 19.90 -2.12
C GLY A 206 19.14 20.33 -1.98
N ALA A 207 19.61 21.31 -2.78
CA ALA A 207 20.97 21.82 -2.69
C ALA A 207 21.30 22.50 -1.34
N GLU A 208 20.28 22.96 -0.62
CA GLU A 208 20.42 23.60 0.69
C GLU A 208 20.46 22.63 1.86
N ILE A 209 20.14 21.34 1.68
CA ILE A 209 20.16 20.37 2.75
C ILE A 209 21.61 19.99 3.06
N PRO A 210 22.14 20.24 4.27
CA PRO A 210 23.52 19.97 4.62
C PRO A 210 23.89 18.49 4.46
N GLN A 211 25.14 18.21 4.10
CA GLN A 211 25.63 16.86 3.85
C GLN A 211 25.57 15.96 5.08
N ASP A 212 25.78 16.50 6.28
CA ASP A 212 25.68 15.78 7.54
C ASP A 212 24.24 15.33 7.83
N VAL A 213 23.23 16.13 7.45
CA VAL A 213 21.80 15.77 7.53
C VAL A 213 21.49 14.62 6.60
N LEU A 214 21.99 14.66 5.35
CA LEU A 214 21.83 13.60 4.37
C LEU A 214 22.48 12.29 4.83
N LEU A 215 23.71 12.36 5.38
CA LEU A 215 24.43 11.20 5.92
C LEU A 215 23.68 10.58 7.09
N LYS A 216 23.18 11.41 8.02
CA LYS A 216 22.37 10.93 9.15
C LYS A 216 21.11 10.24 8.68
N ALA A 217 20.35 10.84 7.75
CA ALA A 217 19.15 10.24 7.20
C ALA A 217 19.41 8.87 6.53
N THR A 218 20.55 8.73 5.86
CA THR A 218 20.98 7.46 5.23
C THR A 218 21.29 6.40 6.29
N ALA A 219 22.00 6.78 7.36
CA ALA A 219 22.34 5.89 8.46
C ALA A 219 21.08 5.44 9.22
N ASP A 220 20.18 6.37 9.53
CA ASP A 220 18.92 6.10 10.25
C ASP A 220 17.98 5.19 9.42
N ALA A 221 17.99 5.31 8.09
CA ALA A 221 17.23 4.46 7.19
C ALA A 221 17.86 3.06 6.97
N GLY A 222 19.08 2.83 7.45
CA GLY A 222 19.82 1.57 7.25
C GLY A 222 20.09 1.24 5.78
N VAL A 223 20.12 2.24 4.92
CA VAL A 223 20.36 2.08 3.48
C VAL A 223 21.87 1.98 3.24
N PRO A 224 22.35 0.97 2.48
CA PRO A 224 23.78 0.81 2.22
C PRO A 224 24.33 1.94 1.35
N GLY A 225 25.49 2.45 1.73
CA GLY A 225 26.25 3.45 0.96
C GLY A 225 25.99 4.89 1.40
N VAL A 226 26.68 5.83 0.72
CA VAL A 226 26.49 7.27 0.92
C VAL A 226 25.36 7.81 0.05
N PRO A 227 24.70 8.92 0.43
CA PRO A 227 23.65 9.53 -0.38
C PRO A 227 24.09 9.72 -1.84
N GLY A 228 23.22 9.32 -2.78
CA GLY A 228 23.49 9.42 -4.22
C GLY A 228 24.40 8.36 -4.82
N SER A 229 24.93 7.42 -4.02
CA SER A 229 25.66 6.28 -4.57
C SER A 229 24.73 5.32 -5.33
N ALA A 230 25.28 4.54 -6.27
CA ALA A 230 24.50 3.54 -7.01
C ALA A 230 23.78 2.55 -6.07
N ALA A 231 24.41 2.17 -4.96
CA ALA A 231 23.81 1.30 -3.96
C ALA A 231 22.61 1.98 -3.26
N ALA A 232 22.74 3.26 -2.89
CA ALA A 232 21.65 4.01 -2.30
C ALA A 232 20.48 4.19 -3.27
N LEU A 233 20.75 4.52 -4.54
CA LEU A 233 19.73 4.67 -5.57
C LEU A 233 18.99 3.35 -5.86
N ALA A 234 19.73 2.24 -5.91
CA ALA A 234 19.12 0.92 -6.06
C ALA A 234 18.23 0.56 -4.86
N ALA A 235 18.66 0.88 -3.62
CA ALA A 235 17.88 0.66 -2.42
C ALA A 235 16.62 1.55 -2.38
N VAL A 236 16.73 2.82 -2.79
CA VAL A 236 15.59 3.74 -2.95
C VAL A 236 14.56 3.15 -3.92
N ALA A 237 14.98 2.75 -5.12
CA ALA A 237 14.09 2.14 -6.10
C ALA A 237 13.46 0.84 -5.57
N ALA A 238 14.24 -0.01 -4.90
CA ALA A 238 13.76 -1.26 -4.31
C ALA A 238 12.72 -1.02 -3.20
N THR A 239 12.98 -0.09 -2.28
CA THR A 239 12.03 0.27 -1.21
C THR A 239 10.75 0.86 -1.79
N TRP A 240 10.85 1.73 -2.82
CA TRP A 240 9.71 2.30 -3.51
C TRP A 240 8.86 1.22 -4.19
N ILE A 241 9.45 0.25 -4.87
CA ILE A 241 8.75 -0.89 -5.47
C ILE A 241 8.10 -1.74 -4.37
N THR A 242 8.81 -2.04 -3.29
CA THR A 242 8.35 -2.88 -2.19
C THR A 242 7.18 -2.23 -1.42
N TYR A 243 7.09 -0.90 -1.39
CA TYR A 243 5.96 -0.18 -0.78
C TYR A 243 4.60 -0.60 -1.37
N PHE A 244 4.56 -0.97 -2.65
CA PHE A 244 3.37 -1.44 -3.34
C PHE A 244 3.13 -2.96 -3.24
N ALA A 245 3.93 -3.68 -2.45
CA ALA A 245 3.88 -5.15 -2.37
C ALA A 245 2.48 -5.71 -2.07
N ALA A 246 1.72 -5.04 -1.20
CA ALA A 246 0.36 -5.41 -0.88
C ALA A 246 -0.58 -5.32 -2.09
N LEU A 247 -0.46 -4.24 -2.86
CA LEU A 247 -1.31 -3.97 -4.01
C LEU A 247 -1.00 -4.88 -5.21
N TYR A 248 0.23 -5.37 -5.33
CA TYR A 248 0.57 -6.40 -6.32
C TYR A 248 -0.22 -7.69 -6.11
N LEU A 249 -0.66 -8.00 -4.90
CA LEU A 249 -1.52 -9.15 -4.67
C LEU A 249 -2.96 -8.86 -5.07
N ASN A 250 -3.50 -7.76 -4.60
CA ASN A 250 -4.94 -7.51 -4.62
C ASN A 250 -5.43 -6.47 -5.65
N PHE A 251 -4.60 -5.98 -6.56
CA PHE A 251 -5.08 -5.02 -7.57
C PHE A 251 -6.21 -5.59 -8.45
N CYS A 252 -6.33 -6.91 -8.56
CA CYS A 252 -7.47 -7.54 -9.21
C CYS A 252 -8.81 -7.25 -8.50
N ASP A 253 -8.84 -6.90 -7.21
CA ASP A 253 -10.05 -6.48 -6.50
C ASP A 253 -10.70 -5.24 -7.13
N PHE A 254 -9.90 -4.39 -7.74
CA PHE A 254 -10.30 -3.18 -8.45
C PHE A 254 -10.39 -3.38 -9.96
N SER A 255 -9.38 -3.97 -10.56
CA SER A 255 -9.29 -4.13 -12.02
C SER A 255 -10.37 -5.04 -12.60
N ARG A 256 -10.96 -5.93 -11.78
CA ARG A 256 -12.11 -6.77 -12.17
C ARG A 256 -13.33 -5.96 -12.64
N TYR A 257 -13.42 -4.68 -12.24
CA TYR A 257 -14.47 -3.77 -12.66
C TYR A 257 -14.10 -2.91 -13.87
N ALA A 258 -12.88 -3.03 -14.40
CA ALA A 258 -12.44 -2.26 -15.55
C ALA A 258 -13.19 -2.66 -16.81
N THR A 259 -13.53 -1.67 -17.64
CA THR A 259 -14.26 -1.88 -18.91
C THR A 259 -13.47 -2.68 -19.94
N SER A 260 -12.13 -2.61 -19.89
CA SER A 260 -11.23 -3.32 -20.81
C SER A 260 -9.76 -3.29 -20.31
N GLU A 261 -8.93 -4.16 -20.88
CA GLU A 261 -7.47 -4.13 -20.66
C GLU A 261 -6.84 -2.80 -21.15
N ALA A 262 -7.39 -2.21 -22.22
CA ALA A 262 -6.93 -0.91 -22.72
C ALA A 262 -7.23 0.23 -21.73
N ALA A 263 -8.42 0.23 -21.13
CA ALA A 263 -8.78 1.19 -20.07
C ALA A 263 -7.90 1.00 -18.83
N LEU A 264 -7.65 -0.24 -18.42
CA LEU A 264 -6.73 -0.57 -17.32
C LEU A 264 -5.33 -0.05 -17.62
N ARG A 265 -4.75 -0.40 -18.77
CA ARG A 265 -3.40 0.01 -19.15
C ARG A 265 -3.24 1.54 -19.20
N LYS A 266 -4.24 2.24 -19.76
CA LYS A 266 -4.23 3.71 -19.80
C LYS A 266 -4.32 4.31 -18.41
N GLY A 267 -5.20 3.81 -17.54
CA GLY A 267 -5.32 4.26 -16.17
C GLY A 267 -4.06 4.01 -15.36
N ASN A 268 -3.46 2.82 -15.48
CA ASN A 268 -2.19 2.48 -14.83
C ASN A 268 -1.03 3.33 -15.34
N LEU A 269 -0.95 3.64 -16.65
CA LEU A 269 0.13 4.46 -17.19
C LEU A 269 0.13 5.87 -16.59
N TRP A 270 -1.03 6.50 -16.50
CA TRP A 270 -1.16 7.83 -15.90
C TRP A 270 -1.09 7.78 -14.38
N GLY A 271 -1.66 6.74 -13.77
CA GLY A 271 -1.76 6.61 -12.31
C GLY A 271 -0.49 6.13 -11.62
N LEU A 272 0.38 5.37 -12.29
CA LEU A 272 1.60 4.82 -11.70
C LEU A 272 2.84 5.59 -12.13
N PRO A 273 3.46 5.41 -13.30
CA PRO A 273 4.73 6.07 -13.55
C PRO A 273 4.61 7.61 -13.52
N ILE A 274 3.56 8.17 -14.07
CA ILE A 274 3.42 9.63 -14.18
C ILE A 274 2.99 10.24 -12.84
N ASN A 275 1.91 9.74 -12.25
CA ASN A 275 1.37 10.26 -10.99
C ASN A 275 2.30 10.01 -9.80
N LEU A 276 2.94 8.81 -9.70
CA LEU A 276 3.91 8.51 -8.65
C LEU A 276 5.11 9.45 -8.71
N LEU A 277 5.69 9.62 -9.91
CA LEU A 277 6.81 10.53 -10.08
C LEU A 277 6.42 11.96 -9.72
N ALA A 278 5.30 12.46 -10.24
CA ALA A 278 4.81 13.81 -9.94
C ALA A 278 4.57 14.01 -8.44
N PHE A 279 3.97 13.02 -7.76
CA PHE A 279 3.78 13.05 -6.30
C PHE A 279 5.10 13.15 -5.54
N CYS A 280 6.07 12.31 -5.90
CA CYS A 280 7.40 12.32 -5.27
C CYS A 280 8.14 13.64 -5.51
N LEU A 281 8.00 14.23 -6.71
CA LEU A 281 8.58 15.54 -7.00
C LEU A 281 7.99 16.64 -6.12
N VAL A 282 6.66 16.65 -5.96
CA VAL A 282 5.98 17.59 -5.07
C VAL A 282 6.43 17.40 -3.62
N ALA A 283 6.56 16.15 -3.16
CA ALA A 283 7.07 15.87 -1.81
C ALA A 283 8.51 16.37 -1.62
N GLY A 284 9.41 16.10 -2.56
CA GLY A 284 10.79 16.57 -2.51
C GLY A 284 10.92 18.10 -2.53
N ILE A 285 10.18 18.78 -3.41
CA ILE A 285 10.12 20.25 -3.48
C ILE A 285 9.59 20.82 -2.16
N THR A 286 8.51 20.25 -1.63
CA THR A 286 7.90 20.70 -0.38
C THR A 286 8.85 20.55 0.80
N THR A 287 9.56 19.41 0.89
CA THR A 287 10.55 19.13 1.95
C THR A 287 11.71 20.11 1.88
N THR A 288 12.26 20.37 0.68
CA THR A 288 13.36 21.33 0.49
C THR A 288 12.93 22.76 0.82
N ALA A 289 11.77 23.19 0.33
CA ALA A 289 11.24 24.52 0.61
C ALA A 289 10.94 24.70 2.11
N ALA A 290 10.43 23.66 2.78
CA ALA A 290 10.21 23.68 4.23
C ALA A 290 11.53 23.82 4.99
N PHE A 291 12.59 23.10 4.58
CA PHE A 291 13.92 23.26 5.16
C PHE A 291 14.46 24.69 5.01
N THR A 292 14.34 25.28 3.81
CA THR A 292 14.78 26.65 3.55
C THR A 292 14.02 27.67 4.42
N VAL A 293 12.71 27.46 4.65
CA VAL A 293 11.88 28.38 5.45
C VAL A 293 12.07 28.23 6.95
N TYR A 294 12.21 26.98 7.43
CA TYR A 294 12.16 26.68 8.86
C TYR A 294 13.50 26.24 9.45
N GLY A 295 14.51 25.94 8.64
CA GLY A 295 15.81 25.42 9.08
C GLY A 295 15.78 24.01 9.64
N GLU A 296 14.67 23.28 9.48
CA GLU A 296 14.45 21.94 10.00
C GLU A 296 14.03 20.99 8.91
N VAL A 297 14.46 19.74 8.96
CA VAL A 297 14.01 18.69 8.07
C VAL A 297 12.65 18.19 8.53
N LEU A 298 11.60 18.63 7.89
CA LEU A 298 10.22 18.24 8.16
C LEU A 298 9.76 17.21 7.12
N LEU A 299 9.76 15.94 7.51
CA LEU A 299 9.40 14.84 6.62
C LEU A 299 7.90 14.58 6.59
N HIS A 300 7.19 14.99 7.62
CA HIS A 300 5.75 14.80 7.75
C HIS A 300 5.00 16.09 7.38
N PRO A 301 4.05 16.04 6.44
CA PRO A 301 3.34 17.24 6.00
C PRO A 301 2.49 17.90 7.11
N GLU A 302 2.04 17.12 8.11
CA GLU A 302 1.37 17.66 9.30
C GLU A 302 2.31 18.51 10.17
N GLN A 303 3.60 18.17 10.26
CA GLN A 303 4.59 18.98 10.94
C GLN A 303 4.80 20.32 10.24
N ILE A 304 4.78 20.30 8.89
CA ILE A 304 4.86 21.53 8.09
C ILE A 304 3.64 22.42 8.32
N SER A 305 2.44 21.83 8.31
CA SER A 305 1.20 22.60 8.53
C SER A 305 1.08 23.13 9.95
N ALA A 306 1.68 22.48 10.94
CA ALA A 306 1.75 22.96 12.31
C ALA A 306 2.55 24.29 12.43
N LYS A 307 3.49 24.55 11.52
CA LYS A 307 4.28 25.80 11.46
C LYS A 307 3.56 26.98 10.80
N PHE A 308 2.34 26.81 10.30
CA PHE A 308 1.58 27.91 9.67
C PHE A 308 1.12 28.90 10.73
N ASP A 309 1.30 30.21 10.49
CA ASP A 309 0.80 31.26 11.37
C ASP A 309 -0.73 31.33 11.35
N SER A 310 -1.33 31.14 10.17
CA SER A 310 -2.77 31.17 9.98
C SER A 310 -3.45 29.89 10.45
N TRP A 311 -4.36 30.03 11.42
CA TRP A 311 -5.21 28.92 11.87
C TRP A 311 -6.07 28.35 10.75
N PHE A 312 -6.56 29.20 9.85
CA PHE A 312 -7.36 28.79 8.68
C PHE A 312 -6.55 27.90 7.73
N LEU A 313 -5.30 28.27 7.40
CA LEU A 313 -4.44 27.46 6.54
C LEU A 313 -4.07 26.13 7.20
N ALA A 314 -3.79 26.14 8.49
CA ALA A 314 -3.52 24.91 9.25
C ALA A 314 -4.74 23.97 9.28
N ALA A 315 -5.96 24.53 9.48
CA ALA A 315 -7.20 23.76 9.46
C ALA A 315 -7.49 23.17 8.07
N LEU A 316 -7.29 23.96 7.01
CA LEU A 316 -7.46 23.50 5.63
C LEU A 316 -6.47 22.35 5.29
N ALA A 317 -5.22 22.49 5.70
CA ALA A 317 -4.20 21.44 5.53
C ALA A 317 -4.56 20.17 6.30
N ALA A 318 -4.89 20.27 7.59
CA ALA A 318 -5.27 19.13 8.42
C ALA A 318 -6.48 18.39 7.86
N LEU A 319 -7.53 19.12 7.44
CA LEU A 319 -8.72 18.53 6.81
C LEU A 319 -8.35 17.80 5.50
N THR A 320 -7.51 18.42 4.68
CA THR A 320 -7.09 17.82 3.41
C THR A 320 -6.29 16.54 3.65
N PHE A 321 -5.35 16.54 4.58
CA PHE A 321 -4.57 15.36 4.92
C PHE A 321 -5.44 14.25 5.51
N ALA A 322 -6.41 14.60 6.35
CA ALA A 322 -7.38 13.63 6.86
C ALA A 322 -8.20 13.00 5.72
N VAL A 323 -8.73 13.80 4.79
CA VAL A 323 -9.50 13.32 3.63
C VAL A 323 -8.63 12.45 2.71
N ALA A 324 -7.38 12.86 2.44
CA ALA A 324 -6.44 12.08 1.65
C ALA A 324 -6.21 10.69 2.24
N THR A 325 -5.94 10.66 3.54
CA THR A 325 -5.68 9.42 4.26
C THR A 325 -6.93 8.54 4.39
N LEU A 326 -8.11 9.13 4.53
CA LEU A 326 -9.38 8.43 4.42
C LEU A 326 -9.51 7.74 3.04
N GLY A 327 -9.10 8.43 1.97
CA GLY A 327 -9.12 7.92 0.61
C GLY A 327 -8.32 6.63 0.45
N ILE A 328 -7.04 6.68 0.77
CA ILE A 328 -6.16 5.51 0.68
C ILE A 328 -6.62 4.37 1.59
N ASN A 329 -7.02 4.69 2.82
CA ASN A 329 -7.42 3.66 3.77
C ASN A 329 -8.63 2.86 3.29
N VAL A 330 -9.62 3.54 2.74
CA VAL A 330 -10.80 2.87 2.17
C VAL A 330 -10.39 1.96 1.01
N VAL A 331 -9.51 2.42 0.14
CA VAL A 331 -9.09 1.67 -1.06
C VAL A 331 -8.16 0.52 -0.70
N ALA A 332 -6.99 0.84 -0.18
CA ALA A 332 -5.91 -0.13 -0.03
C ALA A 332 -6.09 -1.05 1.17
N ASN A 333 -6.64 -0.51 2.27
CA ASN A 333 -6.55 -1.18 3.57
C ASN A 333 -7.91 -1.69 4.10
N PHE A 334 -9.01 -1.40 3.39
CA PHE A 334 -10.32 -1.89 3.78
C PHE A 334 -10.94 -2.82 2.73
N VAL A 335 -10.95 -2.45 1.46
CA VAL A 335 -11.58 -3.25 0.38
C VAL A 335 -10.97 -4.64 0.30
N SER A 336 -9.64 -4.73 0.30
CA SER A 336 -8.96 -6.01 0.17
C SER A 336 -9.21 -6.96 1.35
N PRO A 337 -8.96 -6.59 2.62
CA PRO A 337 -9.23 -7.50 3.72
C PRO A 337 -10.72 -7.85 3.85
N ALA A 338 -11.63 -7.00 3.35
CA ALA A 338 -13.04 -7.34 3.31
C ALA A 338 -13.31 -8.55 2.39
N PHE A 339 -12.69 -8.62 1.21
CA PHE A 339 -12.74 -9.79 0.35
C PHE A 339 -11.98 -10.99 0.91
N ASP A 340 -10.82 -10.74 1.53
CA ASP A 340 -9.99 -11.78 2.10
C ASP A 340 -10.71 -12.53 3.23
N PHE A 341 -11.31 -11.81 4.19
CA PHE A 341 -12.10 -12.41 5.25
C PHE A 341 -13.38 -13.07 4.74
N ALA A 342 -14.04 -12.48 3.72
CA ALA A 342 -15.19 -13.10 3.09
C ALA A 342 -14.83 -14.46 2.43
N ASN A 343 -13.60 -14.58 1.89
CA ASN A 343 -13.12 -15.83 1.30
C ASN A 343 -12.90 -16.95 2.33
N VAL A 344 -12.51 -16.62 3.57
CA VAL A 344 -12.25 -17.60 4.62
C VAL A 344 -13.54 -18.32 5.04
N PHE A 345 -14.63 -17.57 5.18
CA PHE A 345 -15.93 -18.12 5.56
C PHE A 345 -17.09 -17.53 4.71
N PRO A 346 -17.19 -17.91 3.41
CA PRO A 346 -18.12 -17.27 2.49
C PRO A 346 -19.60 -17.33 2.92
N ARG A 347 -19.99 -18.39 3.64
CA ARG A 347 -21.37 -18.55 4.16
C ARG A 347 -21.73 -17.57 5.26
N HIS A 348 -20.73 -17.04 5.97
CA HIS A 348 -20.96 -16.26 7.20
C HIS A 348 -20.45 -14.82 7.09
N ILE A 349 -19.40 -14.59 6.31
CA ILE A 349 -18.75 -13.29 6.19
C ILE A 349 -19.04 -12.72 4.80
N SER A 350 -19.85 -11.65 4.77
CA SER A 350 -20.00 -10.78 3.59
C SER A 350 -18.86 -9.77 3.52
N PHE A 351 -18.70 -9.08 2.39
CA PHE A 351 -17.77 -7.95 2.24
C PHE A 351 -17.89 -6.94 3.39
N LYS A 352 -19.11 -6.55 3.76
CA LYS A 352 -19.33 -5.61 4.87
C LYS A 352 -18.83 -6.16 6.21
N ARG A 353 -19.14 -7.42 6.53
CA ARG A 353 -18.68 -8.06 7.77
C ARG A 353 -17.16 -8.22 7.80
N GLY A 354 -16.56 -8.60 6.67
CA GLY A 354 -15.11 -8.68 6.52
C GLY A 354 -14.43 -7.33 6.77
N GLY A 355 -15.02 -6.24 6.28
CA GLY A 355 -14.57 -4.90 6.57
C GLY A 355 -14.67 -4.49 8.03
N TYR A 356 -15.75 -4.84 8.73
CA TYR A 356 -15.84 -4.60 10.17
C TYR A 356 -14.81 -5.39 10.98
N ILE A 357 -14.50 -6.62 10.57
CA ILE A 357 -13.43 -7.42 11.17
C ILE A 357 -12.09 -6.73 10.98
N ALA A 358 -11.79 -6.25 9.76
CA ALA A 358 -10.55 -5.51 9.47
C ALA A 358 -10.43 -4.25 10.34
N ALA A 359 -11.50 -3.48 10.46
CA ALA A 359 -11.52 -2.26 11.28
C ALA A 359 -11.33 -2.57 12.78
N ALA A 360 -11.95 -3.64 13.29
CA ALA A 360 -11.76 -4.07 14.67
C ALA A 360 -10.33 -4.52 14.96
N ILE A 361 -9.71 -5.30 14.05
CA ILE A 361 -8.31 -5.71 14.18
C ILE A 361 -7.39 -4.50 14.18
N ALA A 362 -7.60 -3.54 13.27
CA ALA A 362 -6.80 -2.32 13.20
C ALA A 362 -6.91 -1.48 14.49
N LEU A 363 -8.09 -1.41 15.11
CA LEU A 363 -8.29 -0.73 16.38
C LEU A 363 -7.50 -1.41 17.52
N VAL A 364 -7.50 -2.75 17.56
CA VAL A 364 -6.74 -3.52 18.57
C VAL A 364 -5.23 -3.37 18.37
N LEU A 365 -4.76 -3.27 17.11
CA LEU A 365 -3.33 -3.12 16.80
C LEU A 365 -2.82 -1.70 17.08
N TYR A 366 -3.69 -0.69 17.15
CA TYR A 366 -3.32 0.72 17.26
C TYR A 366 -2.31 1.03 18.37
N PRO A 367 -2.49 0.59 19.64
CA PRO A 367 -1.59 0.98 20.73
C PRO A 367 -0.18 0.40 20.63
N TRP A 368 0.04 -0.62 19.80
CA TRP A 368 1.27 -1.43 19.78
C TRP A 368 2.08 -1.23 18.51
N ALA A 369 1.57 -0.48 17.58
CA ALA A 369 2.18 -0.38 16.28
C ALA A 369 3.32 0.67 16.25
N PRO A 370 4.51 0.31 15.73
CA PRO A 370 5.66 1.21 15.65
C PRO A 370 5.53 2.14 14.43
N TRP A 371 4.58 3.05 14.46
CA TRP A 371 4.27 3.92 13.32
C TRP A 371 5.37 4.92 12.96
N GLU A 372 6.23 5.28 13.91
CA GLU A 372 7.09 6.45 13.81
C GLU A 372 8.57 6.14 13.54
N THR A 373 9.01 4.90 13.65
CA THR A 373 10.42 4.55 13.53
C THR A 373 10.71 3.66 12.33
N GLY A 374 11.59 4.09 11.43
CA GLY A 374 12.17 3.24 10.41
C GLY A 374 11.20 2.85 9.28
N ALA A 375 10.52 3.82 8.64
CA ALA A 375 9.56 3.55 7.57
C ALA A 375 10.07 2.60 6.49
N ALA A 376 11.33 2.74 6.05
CA ALA A 376 11.92 1.87 5.03
C ALA A 376 12.09 0.43 5.52
N HIS A 377 12.54 0.22 6.75
CA HIS A 377 12.66 -1.11 7.36
C HIS A 377 11.31 -1.79 7.49
N PHE A 378 10.32 -1.05 7.97
CA PHE A 378 8.96 -1.52 8.12
C PHE A 378 8.34 -1.93 6.76
N VAL A 379 8.45 -1.07 5.75
CA VAL A 379 7.98 -1.34 4.39
C VAL A 379 8.66 -2.58 3.80
N ASN A 380 9.97 -2.68 3.96
CA ASN A 380 10.73 -3.80 3.43
C ASN A 380 10.39 -5.12 4.15
N PHE A 381 10.24 -5.12 5.47
CA PHE A 381 9.84 -6.31 6.22
C PHE A 381 8.45 -6.81 5.80
N ILE A 382 7.44 -5.94 5.89
CA ILE A 382 6.06 -6.30 5.53
C ILE A 382 5.96 -6.66 4.04
N GLY A 383 6.58 -5.87 3.17
CA GLY A 383 6.59 -6.14 1.74
C GLY A 383 7.22 -7.49 1.40
N SER A 384 8.34 -7.81 2.03
CA SER A 384 9.08 -9.06 1.78
C SER A 384 8.27 -10.32 2.07
N THR A 385 7.35 -10.28 3.04
CA THR A 385 6.47 -11.42 3.34
C THR A 385 5.50 -11.75 2.20
N MET A 386 5.19 -10.76 1.36
CA MET A 386 4.23 -10.89 0.24
C MET A 386 4.91 -11.24 -1.09
N GLY A 387 6.23 -11.06 -1.19
CA GLY A 387 6.99 -11.37 -2.41
C GLY A 387 6.78 -12.80 -2.91
N PRO A 388 6.96 -13.83 -2.07
CA PRO A 388 6.78 -15.21 -2.49
C PRO A 388 5.36 -15.51 -2.99
N ILE A 389 4.33 -14.93 -2.37
CA ILE A 389 2.94 -15.09 -2.80
C ILE A 389 2.76 -14.56 -4.21
N PHE A 390 3.23 -13.33 -4.46
CA PHE A 390 3.18 -12.72 -5.79
C PHE A 390 3.94 -13.56 -6.82
N GLY A 391 5.15 -14.00 -6.51
CA GLY A 391 5.97 -14.80 -7.40
C GLY A 391 5.30 -16.11 -7.81
N ILE A 392 4.74 -16.85 -6.85
CA ILE A 392 4.00 -18.09 -7.09
C ILE A 392 2.78 -17.83 -7.99
N MET A 393 1.97 -16.83 -7.69
CA MET A 393 0.77 -16.50 -8.47
C MET A 393 1.09 -16.09 -9.91
N MET A 394 2.12 -15.28 -10.11
CA MET A 394 2.51 -14.82 -11.45
C MET A 394 3.12 -15.95 -12.28
N VAL A 395 3.93 -16.80 -11.67
CA VAL A 395 4.48 -18.01 -12.34
C VAL A 395 3.34 -18.97 -12.70
N ASP A 396 2.41 -19.24 -11.79
CA ASP A 396 1.28 -20.12 -12.09
C ASP A 396 0.43 -19.56 -13.24
N TYR A 397 0.04 -18.30 -13.14
CA TYR A 397 -0.87 -17.69 -14.12
C TYR A 397 -0.22 -17.53 -15.50
N TYR A 398 1.00 -16.97 -15.57
CA TYR A 398 1.62 -16.61 -16.84
C TYR A 398 2.48 -17.71 -17.45
N LEU A 399 3.29 -18.42 -16.65
CA LEU A 399 4.26 -19.38 -17.17
C LEU A 399 3.68 -20.80 -17.26
N ILE A 400 2.84 -21.20 -16.29
CA ILE A 400 2.29 -22.56 -16.26
C ILE A 400 0.96 -22.63 -17.02
N ARG A 401 0.07 -21.67 -16.78
CA ARG A 401 -1.29 -21.63 -17.39
C ARG A 401 -1.40 -20.75 -18.62
N HIS A 402 -0.35 -20.01 -18.98
CA HIS A 402 -0.31 -19.12 -20.16
C HIS A 402 -1.48 -18.11 -20.19
N GLY A 403 -1.88 -17.60 -19.03
CA GLY A 403 -2.98 -16.64 -18.89
C GLY A 403 -4.39 -17.21 -19.09
N LYS A 404 -4.54 -18.53 -19.16
CA LYS A 404 -5.82 -19.25 -19.31
C LYS A 404 -6.25 -19.82 -17.97
N LEU A 405 -7.45 -19.47 -17.53
CA LEU A 405 -7.99 -19.93 -16.25
C LEU A 405 -9.48 -20.26 -16.41
N ASP A 406 -9.87 -21.47 -16.00
CA ASP A 406 -11.28 -21.81 -15.85
C ASP A 406 -11.82 -21.18 -14.57
N VAL A 407 -12.58 -20.08 -14.75
CA VAL A 407 -13.15 -19.34 -13.63
C VAL A 407 -14.19 -20.16 -12.86
N ASN A 408 -14.95 -21.04 -13.52
CA ASN A 408 -15.92 -21.90 -12.84
C ASN A 408 -15.23 -22.87 -11.88
N ALA A 409 -14.10 -23.45 -12.29
CA ALA A 409 -13.35 -24.40 -11.48
C ALA A 409 -12.83 -23.79 -10.16
N LEU A 410 -12.65 -22.45 -10.09
CA LEU A 410 -12.27 -21.75 -8.86
C LEU A 410 -13.34 -21.83 -7.75
N TYR A 411 -14.58 -22.10 -8.11
CA TYR A 411 -15.73 -22.16 -7.20
C TYR A 411 -16.23 -23.59 -6.95
N GLN A 412 -15.49 -24.61 -7.38
CA GLN A 412 -15.86 -26.02 -7.24
C GLN A 412 -14.93 -26.73 -6.27
N GLU A 413 -15.47 -27.26 -5.17
CA GLU A 413 -14.66 -28.01 -4.17
C GLU A 413 -13.98 -29.23 -4.77
N ASN A 414 -14.61 -29.87 -5.74
CA ASN A 414 -14.10 -31.08 -6.42
C ASN A 414 -13.60 -30.77 -7.83
N GLY A 415 -13.27 -29.49 -8.13
CA GLY A 415 -12.75 -29.07 -9.42
C GLY A 415 -11.21 -29.21 -9.54
N GLU A 416 -10.68 -28.68 -10.64
CA GLU A 416 -9.25 -28.69 -10.98
C GLU A 416 -8.35 -28.16 -9.84
N PHE A 417 -8.83 -27.16 -9.08
CA PHE A 417 -8.05 -26.46 -8.05
C PHE A 417 -8.20 -27.07 -6.64
N ARG A 418 -8.76 -28.28 -6.53
CA ARG A 418 -8.84 -28.98 -5.26
C ARG A 418 -7.47 -29.42 -4.76
N PHE A 419 -6.57 -29.82 -5.67
CA PHE A 419 -5.26 -30.41 -5.33
C PHE A 419 -5.35 -31.44 -4.19
N GLU A 420 -4.49 -31.38 -3.19
CA GLU A 420 -4.49 -32.27 -2.03
C GLU A 420 -5.49 -31.79 -0.97
N GLY A 421 -6.78 -32.13 -1.15
CA GLY A 421 -7.84 -31.78 -0.18
C GLY A 421 -8.13 -30.27 -0.07
N GLY A 422 -7.93 -29.54 -1.13
CA GLY A 422 -8.12 -28.08 -1.18
C GLY A 422 -6.82 -27.27 -0.97
N TRP A 423 -5.68 -27.96 -0.80
CA TRP A 423 -4.38 -27.34 -0.55
C TRP A 423 -3.38 -27.76 -1.62
N HIS A 424 -2.61 -26.84 -2.14
CA HIS A 424 -1.56 -27.15 -3.11
C HIS A 424 -0.20 -27.23 -2.42
N THR A 425 0.20 -28.42 -1.98
CA THR A 425 1.43 -28.67 -1.19
C THR A 425 2.67 -28.03 -1.82
N LYS A 426 2.83 -28.13 -3.15
CA LYS A 426 3.98 -27.54 -3.86
C LYS A 426 4.04 -26.01 -3.72
N ALA A 427 2.88 -25.33 -3.74
CA ALA A 427 2.81 -23.88 -3.53
C ALA A 427 3.21 -23.51 -2.10
N PHE A 428 2.80 -24.31 -1.10
CA PHE A 428 3.16 -24.06 0.30
C PHE A 428 4.63 -24.32 0.59
N ILE A 429 5.24 -25.34 -0.02
CA ILE A 429 6.70 -25.57 0.07
C ILE A 429 7.44 -24.36 -0.51
N ALA A 430 7.04 -23.90 -1.71
CA ALA A 430 7.65 -22.74 -2.36
C ALA A 430 7.44 -21.44 -1.54
N LEU A 431 6.24 -21.25 -0.96
CA LEU A 431 5.93 -20.14 -0.07
C LEU A 431 6.84 -20.15 1.17
N GLY A 432 6.94 -21.29 1.85
CA GLY A 432 7.77 -21.42 3.06
C GLY A 432 9.25 -21.13 2.79
N ILE A 433 9.82 -21.72 1.73
CA ILE A 433 11.21 -21.44 1.32
C ILE A 433 11.37 -19.96 0.96
N GLY A 434 10.46 -19.40 0.17
CA GLY A 434 10.48 -17.99 -0.20
C GLY A 434 10.46 -17.08 1.02
N MET A 435 9.57 -17.31 2.00
CA MET A 435 9.44 -16.50 3.23
C MET A 435 10.68 -16.62 4.13
N VAL A 436 11.28 -17.79 4.23
CA VAL A 436 12.53 -17.99 5.01
C VAL A 436 13.61 -17.03 4.50
N PHE A 437 13.85 -16.99 3.20
CA PHE A 437 14.92 -16.17 2.63
C PHE A 437 14.54 -14.69 2.45
N SER A 438 13.28 -14.38 2.22
CA SER A 438 12.84 -12.98 1.99
C SER A 438 12.64 -12.17 3.25
N SER A 439 12.13 -12.79 4.32
CA SER A 439 11.69 -12.09 5.52
C SER A 439 12.32 -12.64 6.80
N ILE A 440 12.30 -13.98 7.02
CA ILE A 440 12.65 -14.57 8.32
C ILE A 440 14.15 -14.42 8.59
N LEU A 441 15.01 -14.96 7.71
CA LEU A 441 16.45 -14.89 7.91
C LEU A 441 16.97 -13.46 7.96
N PRO A 442 16.58 -12.52 7.04
CA PRO A 442 17.09 -11.17 7.10
C PRO A 442 16.67 -10.39 8.34
N THR A 443 15.50 -10.73 8.92
CA THR A 443 14.96 -9.96 10.06
C THR A 443 15.44 -10.49 11.41
N PHE A 444 15.51 -11.82 11.56
CA PHE A 444 15.74 -12.45 12.86
C PHE A 444 17.14 -13.04 13.04
N THR A 445 17.97 -12.98 12.00
CA THR A 445 19.33 -13.55 12.05
C THR A 445 20.35 -12.65 11.35
N THR A 446 21.63 -12.91 11.58
CA THR A 446 22.76 -12.29 10.89
C THR A 446 23.38 -13.20 9.83
N ILE A 447 22.70 -14.29 9.44
CA ILE A 447 23.20 -15.26 8.45
C ILE A 447 23.31 -14.62 7.06
N LEU A 448 22.38 -13.74 6.73
CA LEU A 448 22.38 -13.02 5.45
C LEU A 448 22.94 -11.59 5.65
N PRO A 449 23.59 -11.02 4.64
CA PRO A 449 24.08 -9.64 4.71
C PRO A 449 22.95 -8.65 5.01
N ALA A 450 23.23 -7.59 5.74
CA ALA A 450 22.23 -6.58 6.13
C ALA A 450 21.45 -5.99 4.93
N TRP A 451 22.12 -5.78 3.78
CA TRP A 451 21.49 -5.26 2.57
C TRP A 451 20.44 -6.23 1.96
N TRP A 452 20.47 -7.53 2.30
CA TRP A 452 19.53 -8.52 1.78
C TRP A 452 18.07 -8.15 2.10
N GLY A 453 17.81 -7.66 3.31
CA GLY A 453 16.46 -7.25 3.74
C GLY A 453 15.86 -6.13 2.87
N THR A 454 16.68 -5.19 2.40
CA THR A 454 16.25 -4.12 1.47
C THR A 454 15.69 -4.67 0.16
N TYR A 455 16.21 -5.80 -0.30
CA TYR A 455 15.76 -6.48 -1.52
C TYR A 455 14.91 -7.72 -1.26
N GLY A 456 14.48 -7.93 -0.02
CA GLY A 456 13.77 -9.13 0.42
C GLY A 456 12.54 -9.46 -0.44
N TRP A 457 11.76 -8.46 -0.84
CA TRP A 457 10.62 -8.66 -1.73
C TRP A 457 11.01 -9.31 -3.06
N PHE A 458 12.08 -8.84 -3.69
CA PHE A 458 12.56 -9.38 -4.98
C PHE A 458 13.08 -10.81 -4.83
N PHE A 459 13.82 -11.07 -3.76
CA PHE A 459 14.26 -12.44 -3.44
C PHE A 459 13.06 -13.34 -3.17
N GLY A 460 12.05 -12.85 -2.47
CA GLY A 460 10.79 -13.56 -2.25
C GLY A 460 10.08 -13.94 -3.54
N VAL A 461 9.93 -12.97 -4.45
CA VAL A 461 9.34 -13.21 -5.79
C VAL A 461 10.15 -14.24 -6.57
N GLY A 462 11.48 -14.05 -6.64
CA GLY A 462 12.36 -14.93 -7.41
C GLY A 462 12.44 -16.34 -6.85
N ILE A 463 12.68 -16.46 -5.54
CA ILE A 463 12.83 -17.77 -4.87
C ILE A 463 11.48 -18.49 -4.81
N GLY A 464 10.43 -17.83 -4.32
CA GLY A 464 9.10 -18.43 -4.23
C GLY A 464 8.56 -18.86 -5.61
N GLY A 465 8.62 -17.97 -6.60
CA GLY A 465 8.20 -18.29 -7.97
C GLY A 465 9.08 -19.35 -8.63
N GLY A 466 10.41 -19.26 -8.48
CA GLY A 466 11.36 -20.22 -9.06
C GLY A 466 11.22 -21.64 -8.48
N VAL A 467 11.14 -21.75 -7.15
CA VAL A 467 10.90 -23.06 -6.49
C VAL A 467 9.55 -23.64 -6.92
N TYR A 468 8.51 -22.83 -6.97
CA TYR A 468 7.20 -23.28 -7.44
C TYR A 468 7.25 -23.78 -8.89
N PHE A 469 7.91 -23.06 -9.78
CA PHE A 469 8.09 -23.47 -11.17
C PHE A 469 8.81 -24.83 -11.28
N LEU A 470 9.93 -25.00 -10.57
CA LEU A 470 10.68 -26.26 -10.58
C LEU A 470 9.86 -27.45 -10.05
N LEU A 471 9.12 -27.25 -8.94
CA LEU A 471 8.25 -28.27 -8.37
C LEU A 471 7.09 -28.66 -9.32
N ARG A 472 6.62 -27.73 -10.14
CA ARG A 472 5.54 -28.00 -11.12
C ARG A 472 6.06 -28.71 -12.36
N MET A 473 7.26 -28.34 -12.84
CA MET A 473 7.86 -28.96 -14.02
C MET A 473 8.39 -30.37 -13.76
N GLY A 474 8.90 -30.65 -12.56
CA GLY A 474 9.41 -31.99 -12.17
C GLY A 474 8.31 -33.03 -11.94
N ALA A 475 7.04 -32.69 -12.12
CA ALA A 475 5.90 -33.61 -11.97
C ALA A 475 5.28 -34.04 -13.32
N LYS A 476 5.93 -33.70 -14.44
CA LYS A 476 5.68 -34.30 -15.76
C LYS A 476 6.65 -35.46 -15.94
#